data_35191d2fb6894dd464d709a118f348d0
#
_entry.id   35191d2fb6894dd464d709a118f348d0
#
_cell.length_a   1.000
_cell.length_b   1.000
_cell.length_c   1.000
_cell.angle_alpha   90.00
_cell.angle_beta   90.00
_cell.angle_gamma   90.00
#
_symmetry.space_group_name_H-M   'P 1'
#
loop_
_entity.id
_entity.type
_entity.pdbx_description
1 polymer ?
#
loop_
_entity_poly.entity_id
_entity_poly.type
_entity_poly.pdbx_seq_one_letter_code
_entity_poly.pdbx_strand_id
1 'polypeptide(L)'
;LKKLKYYTFSSLFLILGVHLSFSQKAFTKEVGLISDNDLYTSSYYDRYYTNGTFLYFRYASKNSSVKKIHEFQIGHMMYTPQFANSFFPEAVDRPYAGYLFAKYSHLFFSPKNYGLKSSLELGVLGPDARAEDMQNLIHQIYGFNPTTGWNYQISNTFGINMGLVFLKPFSKTSKKRMDFTSTTTLKLGTIFTELNTNIYARINLFSTLLNTYSNSTLFESNLNRIATSQKKELFIFIKPQIGYALHNATIQGSLFKYDSPITFGINSFIYELEFGLKYAIKRFDLSYSVIKYSRKTDAIEEKINTYGQIKIAYKLN
;
A
#
# COMPACT_ATOMS: atom_id res chain seq x y z
N LEU A 1 35.46 7.31 -5.08
CA LEU A 1 34.13 6.97 -5.60
C LEU A 1 33.09 6.62 -4.52
N LYS A 2 33.48 6.09 -3.35
CA LYS A 2 32.56 5.78 -2.25
C LYS A 2 31.98 7.02 -1.52
N LYS A 3 32.62 8.17 -1.55
CA LYS A 3 32.15 9.39 -0.89
C LYS A 3 31.08 10.20 -1.66
N LEU A 4 30.92 9.94 -2.98
CA LEU A 4 29.98 10.69 -3.81
C LEU A 4 28.51 10.20 -3.68
N LYS A 5 28.28 8.96 -3.21
CA LYS A 5 26.94 8.38 -3.03
C LYS A 5 26.12 8.96 -1.86
N TYR A 6 26.77 9.60 -0.89
CA TYR A 6 26.08 10.19 0.27
C TYR A 6 25.54 11.61 0.00
N TYR A 7 26.06 12.31 -0.99
CA TYR A 7 25.65 13.69 -1.29
C TYR A 7 24.42 13.81 -2.18
N THR A 8 24.07 12.78 -2.94
CA THR A 8 22.90 12.77 -3.81
C THR A 8 21.58 12.60 -3.05
N PHE A 9 21.61 12.00 -1.86
CA PHE A 9 20.39 11.86 -1.02
C PHE A 9 20.11 13.12 -0.18
N SER A 10 21.14 13.90 0.19
CA SER A 10 20.99 15.17 0.93
C SER A 10 20.52 16.33 0.07
N SER A 11 20.80 16.34 -1.24
CA SER A 11 20.44 17.45 -2.14
C SER A 11 18.97 17.41 -2.57
N LEU A 12 18.28 16.29 -2.48
CA LEU A 12 16.85 16.20 -2.81
C LEU A 12 15.95 16.84 -1.74
N PHE A 13 16.42 17.02 -0.52
CA PHE A 13 15.68 17.64 0.57
C PHE A 13 15.73 19.19 0.56
N LEU A 14 16.66 19.79 -0.18
CA LEU A 14 16.92 21.24 -0.14
C LEU A 14 16.13 22.08 -1.17
N ILE A 15 15.43 21.45 -2.12
CA ILE A 15 14.72 22.17 -3.20
C ILE A 15 13.27 22.54 -2.83
N LEU A 16 12.78 22.24 -1.63
CA LEU A 16 11.38 22.45 -1.21
C LEU A 16 11.07 23.80 -0.57
N GLY A 17 11.93 24.79 -0.70
CA GLY A 17 11.83 26.11 -0.02
C GLY A 17 11.16 27.25 -0.80
N VAL A 18 10.27 27.02 -1.76
CA VAL A 18 9.57 28.08 -2.47
C VAL A 18 8.26 28.45 -1.74
N HIS A 19 8.27 29.55 -1.00
CA HIS A 19 7.08 30.16 -0.43
C HIS A 19 6.25 30.87 -1.51
N LEU A 20 5.18 30.25 -1.96
CA LEU A 20 4.16 30.90 -2.77
C LEU A 20 2.94 31.21 -1.90
N SER A 21 2.61 32.51 -1.78
CA SER A 21 1.35 32.94 -1.18
C SER A 21 0.20 32.59 -2.13
N PHE A 22 -0.72 31.73 -1.72
CA PHE A 22 -1.86 31.33 -2.53
C PHE A 22 -3.17 31.53 -1.78
N SER A 23 -4.11 32.13 -2.48
CA SER A 23 -5.54 32.05 -2.19
C SER A 23 -5.93 30.60 -1.89
N GLN A 24 -6.85 30.38 -0.95
CA GLN A 24 -7.35 29.05 -0.57
C GLN A 24 -8.09 28.42 -1.77
N LYS A 25 -7.36 27.69 -2.63
CA LYS A 25 -7.96 26.92 -3.72
C LYS A 25 -8.27 25.48 -3.24
N ALA A 26 -9.42 24.97 -3.63
CA ALA A 26 -9.76 23.58 -3.41
C ALA A 26 -8.88 22.68 -4.30
N PHE A 27 -8.31 21.64 -3.73
CA PHE A 27 -7.65 20.60 -4.51
C PHE A 27 -8.67 19.51 -4.85
N THR A 28 -8.87 19.30 -6.14
CA THR A 28 -9.90 18.37 -6.65
C THR A 28 -9.31 17.08 -7.19
N LYS A 29 -8.01 17.05 -7.45
CA LYS A 29 -7.28 15.92 -8.02
C LYS A 29 -5.99 15.65 -7.25
N GLU A 30 -5.47 14.45 -7.35
CA GLU A 30 -4.20 14.03 -6.75
C GLU A 30 -3.56 12.96 -7.62
N VAL A 31 -2.25 13.05 -7.78
CA VAL A 31 -1.40 11.98 -8.28
C VAL A 31 -0.47 11.54 -7.17
N GLY A 32 -0.16 10.26 -7.11
CA GLY A 32 0.75 9.76 -6.10
C GLY A 32 1.42 8.45 -6.45
N LEU A 33 2.51 8.23 -5.73
CA LEU A 33 3.33 7.03 -5.76
C LEU A 33 3.32 6.41 -4.36
N ILE A 34 3.12 5.10 -4.30
CA ILE A 34 3.38 4.29 -3.11
C ILE A 34 4.49 3.31 -3.49
N SER A 35 5.49 3.21 -2.64
CA SER A 35 6.58 2.26 -2.78
C SER A 35 6.72 1.46 -1.49
N ASP A 36 6.57 0.15 -1.60
CA ASP A 36 6.79 -0.81 -0.53
C ASP A 36 8.13 -1.51 -0.78
N ASN A 37 8.93 -1.64 0.25
CA ASN A 37 10.17 -2.40 0.16
C ASN A 37 10.63 -2.85 1.55
N ASP A 38 11.17 -4.06 1.64
CA ASP A 38 11.74 -4.58 2.88
C ASP A 38 13.04 -3.86 3.28
N LEU A 39 13.83 -3.35 2.31
CA LEU A 39 15.01 -2.53 2.57
C LEU A 39 14.69 -1.22 3.32
N TYR A 40 13.47 -0.70 3.27
CA TYR A 40 13.09 0.52 3.99
C TYR A 40 13.03 0.34 5.51
N THR A 41 13.14 -0.89 5.99
CA THR A 41 13.21 -1.23 7.42
C THR A 41 14.62 -1.59 7.90
N SER A 42 15.64 -1.27 7.10
CA SER A 42 17.04 -1.66 7.35
C SER A 42 17.28 -3.18 7.38
N SER A 43 16.38 -3.96 6.77
CA SER A 43 16.58 -5.37 6.53
C SER A 43 17.50 -5.53 5.32
N TYR A 44 18.56 -6.36 5.48
CA TYR A 44 19.47 -6.71 4.38
C TYR A 44 18.94 -7.89 3.54
N TYR A 45 17.78 -8.41 3.86
CA TYR A 45 17.20 -9.59 3.21
C TYR A 45 16.06 -9.16 2.29
N ASP A 46 16.23 -9.42 1.01
CA ASP A 46 15.22 -9.24 -0.04
C ASP A 46 14.32 -10.49 -0.06
N ARG A 47 13.28 -10.52 0.78
CA ARG A 47 12.48 -11.72 0.99
C ARG A 47 11.00 -11.47 1.23
N TYR A 48 10.21 -12.45 0.83
CA TYR A 48 8.76 -12.57 1.01
C TYR A 48 7.98 -11.50 0.25
N TYR A 49 7.52 -10.44 0.87
CA TYR A 49 7.00 -9.28 0.16
C TYR A 49 8.12 -8.27 -0.06
N THR A 50 8.80 -8.45 -1.16
CA THR A 50 10.05 -7.79 -1.50
C THR A 50 9.86 -6.37 -1.98
N ASN A 51 8.88 -6.16 -2.88
CA ASN A 51 8.62 -4.85 -3.46
C ASN A 51 7.15 -4.68 -3.85
N GLY A 52 6.67 -3.45 -3.71
CA GLY A 52 5.40 -2.99 -4.25
C GLY A 52 5.55 -1.58 -4.79
N THR A 53 5.07 -1.35 -6.01
CA THR A 53 5.06 -0.02 -6.64
C THR A 53 3.66 0.27 -7.16
N PHE A 54 3.07 1.38 -6.71
CA PHE A 54 1.69 1.73 -7.06
C PHE A 54 1.63 3.19 -7.47
N LEU A 55 1.23 3.44 -8.71
CA LEU A 55 0.92 4.77 -9.23
C LEU A 55 -0.58 4.96 -9.20
N TYR A 56 -1.05 6.09 -8.70
CA TYR A 56 -2.47 6.38 -8.68
C TYR A 56 -2.80 7.81 -9.07
N PHE A 57 -4.02 7.95 -9.58
CA PHE A 57 -4.68 9.22 -9.83
C PHE A 57 -6.04 9.21 -9.14
N ARG A 58 -6.32 10.27 -8.36
CA ARG A 58 -7.61 10.48 -7.66
C ARG A 58 -8.27 11.77 -8.07
N TYR A 59 -9.59 11.77 -8.03
CA TYR A 59 -10.35 13.01 -8.17
C TYR A 59 -11.64 12.99 -7.35
N ALA A 60 -12.04 14.18 -6.86
CA ALA A 60 -13.33 14.37 -6.20
C ALA A 60 -14.44 14.57 -7.23
N SER A 61 -15.59 13.91 -7.07
CA SER A 61 -16.74 13.98 -7.99
C SER A 61 -17.36 15.38 -8.04
N LYS A 62 -17.80 15.82 -9.23
CA LYS A 62 -18.30 17.20 -9.46
C LYS A 62 -19.66 17.49 -8.86
N ASN A 63 -20.62 16.63 -9.03
CA ASN A 63 -22.04 16.88 -8.77
C ASN A 63 -22.59 15.89 -7.75
N SER A 64 -22.17 16.01 -6.50
CA SER A 64 -22.67 15.14 -5.45
C SER A 64 -22.92 15.90 -4.17
N SER A 65 -24.09 15.74 -3.57
CA SER A 65 -24.43 16.26 -2.24
C SER A 65 -23.59 15.63 -1.12
N VAL A 66 -22.96 14.50 -1.43
CA VAL A 66 -22.05 13.80 -0.52
C VAL A 66 -20.68 13.68 -1.15
N LYS A 67 -19.64 13.61 -0.31
CA LYS A 67 -18.27 13.50 -0.78
C LYS A 67 -18.02 12.14 -1.41
N LYS A 68 -17.57 12.16 -2.69
CA LYS A 68 -17.18 10.99 -3.47
C LYS A 68 -15.80 11.22 -4.07
N ILE A 69 -14.95 10.22 -3.98
CA ILE A 69 -13.61 10.22 -4.56
C ILE A 69 -13.44 8.98 -5.42
N HIS A 70 -12.93 9.19 -6.62
CA HIS A 70 -12.61 8.13 -7.57
C HIS A 70 -11.09 7.97 -7.61
N GLU A 71 -10.61 6.75 -7.75
CA GLU A 71 -9.20 6.42 -7.85
C GLU A 71 -8.97 5.43 -8.98
N PHE A 72 -7.98 5.71 -9.81
CA PHE A 72 -7.35 4.77 -10.74
C PHE A 72 -5.95 4.47 -10.25
N GLN A 73 -5.58 3.22 -10.20
CA GLN A 73 -4.27 2.77 -9.74
C GLN A 73 -3.72 1.71 -10.68
N ILE A 74 -2.44 1.78 -10.97
CA ILE A 74 -1.66 0.67 -11.52
C ILE A 74 -0.71 0.24 -10.41
N GLY A 75 -0.67 -1.06 -10.14
CA GLY A 75 0.15 -1.63 -9.08
C GLY A 75 0.95 -2.82 -9.57
N HIS A 76 2.17 -2.91 -9.10
CA HIS A 76 3.05 -4.05 -9.30
C HIS A 76 3.52 -4.54 -7.93
N MET A 77 3.36 -5.83 -7.67
CA MET A 77 3.76 -6.48 -6.42
C MET A 77 4.70 -7.64 -6.74
N MET A 78 5.74 -7.76 -5.93
CA MET A 78 6.79 -8.75 -6.12
C MET A 78 6.99 -9.54 -4.83
N TYR A 79 7.13 -10.83 -4.99
CA TYR A 79 7.31 -11.77 -3.90
C TYR A 79 8.42 -12.76 -4.22
N THR A 80 9.33 -12.94 -3.26
CA THR A 80 10.46 -13.86 -3.37
C THR A 80 10.56 -14.75 -2.13
N PRO A 81 11.24 -15.91 -2.19
CA PRO A 81 11.56 -16.71 -1.00
C PRO A 81 12.62 -16.02 -0.13
N GLN A 82 12.96 -16.65 1.01
CA GLN A 82 14.01 -16.16 1.90
C GLN A 82 15.37 -16.01 1.20
N PHE A 83 15.69 -16.93 0.29
CA PHE A 83 16.90 -16.89 -0.51
C PHE A 83 16.53 -16.68 -1.99
N ALA A 84 16.60 -15.43 -2.43
CA ALA A 84 16.23 -15.02 -3.80
C ALA A 84 17.16 -15.59 -4.90
N ASN A 85 18.19 -16.37 -4.57
CA ASN A 85 19.10 -17.03 -5.50
C ASN A 85 19.10 -18.56 -5.31
N SER A 86 17.94 -19.11 -4.93
CA SER A 86 17.81 -20.56 -4.75
C SER A 86 17.77 -21.28 -6.10
N PHE A 87 18.80 -22.08 -6.39
CA PHE A 87 18.84 -22.94 -7.56
C PHE A 87 18.06 -24.26 -7.37
N PHE A 88 17.65 -24.54 -6.13
CA PHE A 88 17.01 -25.80 -5.76
C PHE A 88 15.56 -25.54 -5.33
N PRO A 89 14.57 -26.18 -5.97
CA PRO A 89 13.16 -26.07 -5.60
C PRO A 89 12.87 -26.38 -4.14
N GLU A 90 13.64 -27.33 -3.57
CA GLU A 90 13.47 -27.80 -2.19
C GLU A 90 13.84 -26.76 -1.14
N ALA A 91 14.67 -25.77 -1.51
CA ALA A 91 15.07 -24.67 -0.63
C ALA A 91 14.13 -23.46 -0.68
N VAL A 92 13.06 -23.53 -1.49
CA VAL A 92 12.09 -22.44 -1.66
C VAL A 92 11.02 -22.56 -0.59
N ASP A 93 10.97 -21.62 0.34
CA ASP A 93 9.99 -21.54 1.43
C ASP A 93 8.74 -20.71 1.07
N ARG A 94 8.78 -20.04 -0.09
CA ARG A 94 7.68 -19.29 -0.69
C ARG A 94 7.85 -19.25 -2.21
N PRO A 95 6.77 -19.42 -3.01
CA PRO A 95 6.89 -19.24 -4.45
C PRO A 95 7.34 -17.83 -4.83
N TYR A 96 8.11 -17.70 -5.88
CA TYR A 96 8.24 -16.43 -6.59
C TYR A 96 6.91 -16.08 -7.21
N ALA A 97 6.51 -14.82 -7.15
CA ALA A 97 5.29 -14.35 -7.76
C ALA A 97 5.37 -12.86 -8.09
N GLY A 98 5.07 -12.51 -9.33
CA GLY A 98 4.83 -11.15 -9.76
C GLY A 98 3.33 -10.94 -9.98
N TYR A 99 2.78 -9.82 -9.54
CA TYR A 99 1.40 -9.44 -9.80
C TYR A 99 1.32 -8.01 -10.29
N LEU A 100 0.91 -7.83 -11.55
CA LEU A 100 0.67 -6.53 -12.19
C LEU A 100 -0.83 -6.34 -12.37
N PHE A 101 -1.37 -5.19 -11.94
CA PHE A 101 -2.80 -4.93 -12.01
C PHE A 101 -3.15 -3.47 -12.25
N ALA A 102 -4.34 -3.26 -12.80
CA ALA A 102 -5.05 -1.99 -12.82
C ALA A 102 -6.28 -2.08 -11.89
N LYS A 103 -6.51 -1.04 -11.08
CA LYS A 103 -7.60 -0.98 -10.13
C LYS A 103 -8.35 0.34 -10.25
N TYR A 104 -9.67 0.24 -10.27
CA TYR A 104 -10.57 1.37 -10.07
C TYR A 104 -11.22 1.27 -8.70
N SER A 105 -11.30 2.40 -7.98
CA SER A 105 -11.98 2.47 -6.70
C SER A 105 -12.91 3.69 -6.62
N HIS A 106 -14.00 3.52 -5.91
CA HIS A 106 -14.95 4.56 -5.60
C HIS A 106 -15.15 4.65 -4.09
N LEU A 107 -14.79 5.79 -3.51
CA LEU A 107 -14.91 6.08 -2.09
C LEU A 107 -16.06 7.06 -1.86
N PHE A 108 -16.95 6.72 -0.98
CA PHE A 108 -18.14 7.48 -0.59
C PHE A 108 -18.11 7.77 0.91
N PHE A 109 -18.43 9.01 1.30
CA PHE A 109 -18.55 9.42 2.71
C PHE A 109 -20.00 9.77 3.04
N SER A 110 -20.62 8.96 3.92
CA SER A 110 -22.00 9.16 4.35
C SER A 110 -22.13 10.27 5.39
N PRO A 111 -23.19 11.08 5.33
CA PRO A 111 -23.55 11.99 6.42
C PRO A 111 -23.80 11.29 7.77
N LYS A 112 -24.09 9.96 7.74
CA LYS A 112 -24.27 9.12 8.92
C LYS A 112 -22.95 8.69 9.59
N ASN A 113 -21.83 9.34 9.25
CA ASN A 113 -20.52 9.14 9.84
C ASN A 113 -19.91 7.75 9.59
N TYR A 114 -19.90 7.33 8.34
CA TYR A 114 -19.17 6.17 7.85
C TYR A 114 -18.67 6.42 6.42
N GLY A 115 -17.66 5.68 5.99
CA GLY A 115 -17.18 5.66 4.61
C GLY A 115 -17.33 4.27 4.02
N LEU A 116 -17.51 4.21 2.70
CA LEU A 116 -17.54 2.97 1.95
C LEU A 116 -16.67 3.13 0.70
N LYS A 117 -15.67 2.23 0.52
CA LYS A 117 -14.85 2.16 -0.68
C LYS A 117 -15.12 0.83 -1.36
N SER A 118 -15.59 0.87 -2.61
CA SER A 118 -15.68 -0.28 -3.49
C SER A 118 -14.56 -0.24 -4.52
N SER A 119 -14.08 -1.39 -4.97
CA SER A 119 -13.04 -1.47 -5.98
C SER A 119 -13.21 -2.69 -6.89
N LEU A 120 -12.74 -2.54 -8.13
CA LEU A 120 -12.52 -3.61 -9.09
C LEU A 120 -11.07 -3.56 -9.54
N GLU A 121 -10.41 -4.70 -9.52
CA GLU A 121 -9.02 -4.87 -9.86
C GLU A 121 -8.89 -5.99 -10.89
N LEU A 122 -8.19 -5.71 -11.99
CA LEU A 122 -7.90 -6.64 -13.07
C LEU A 122 -6.39 -6.70 -13.26
N GLY A 123 -5.82 -7.90 -13.40
CA GLY A 123 -4.38 -8.04 -13.49
C GLY A 123 -3.91 -9.39 -14.00
N VAL A 124 -2.61 -9.57 -13.99
CA VAL A 124 -1.92 -10.81 -14.33
C VAL A 124 -0.94 -11.18 -13.23
N LEU A 125 -0.98 -12.44 -12.83
CA LEU A 125 -0.04 -13.05 -11.89
C LEU A 125 0.88 -13.99 -12.66
N GLY A 126 2.17 -14.02 -12.32
CA GLY A 126 3.16 -14.91 -12.94
C GLY A 126 4.09 -14.18 -13.90
N PRO A 127 4.74 -14.90 -14.86
CA PRO A 127 5.75 -14.35 -15.77
C PRO A 127 5.31 -13.09 -16.53
N ASP A 128 4.04 -13.00 -16.95
CA ASP A 128 3.52 -11.86 -17.68
C ASP A 128 3.44 -10.58 -16.82
N ALA A 129 3.54 -10.68 -15.50
CA ALA A 129 3.69 -9.53 -14.61
C ALA A 129 5.08 -8.91 -14.66
N ARG A 130 6.07 -9.56 -15.30
CA ARG A 130 7.44 -9.06 -15.54
C ARG A 130 8.19 -8.68 -14.26
N ALA A 131 7.95 -9.43 -13.18
CA ALA A 131 8.55 -9.12 -11.88
C ALA A 131 10.07 -9.43 -11.85
N GLU A 132 10.53 -10.46 -12.57
CA GLU A 132 11.95 -10.76 -12.74
C GLU A 132 12.69 -9.58 -13.39
N ASP A 133 12.16 -9.04 -14.48
CA ASP A 133 12.77 -7.91 -15.18
C ASP A 133 12.84 -6.68 -14.27
N MET A 134 11.78 -6.42 -13.50
CA MET A 134 11.73 -5.30 -12.55
C MET A 134 12.74 -5.49 -11.42
N GLN A 135 12.85 -6.70 -10.85
CA GLN A 135 13.82 -6.98 -9.79
C GLN A 135 15.25 -6.82 -10.31
N ASN A 136 15.56 -7.36 -11.48
CA ASN A 136 16.88 -7.24 -12.09
C ASN A 136 17.24 -5.78 -12.42
N LEU A 137 16.27 -4.96 -12.85
CA LEU A 137 16.47 -3.52 -13.02
C LEU A 137 16.80 -2.82 -11.70
N ILE A 138 16.08 -3.13 -10.64
CA ILE A 138 16.33 -2.59 -9.28
C ILE A 138 17.72 -3.04 -8.80
N HIS A 139 18.05 -4.32 -8.94
CA HIS A 139 19.36 -4.86 -8.57
C HIS A 139 20.49 -4.17 -9.33
N GLN A 140 20.33 -3.94 -10.62
CA GLN A 140 21.32 -3.21 -11.43
C GLN A 140 21.55 -1.79 -10.91
N ILE A 141 20.48 -1.06 -10.55
CA ILE A 141 20.58 0.31 -10.00
C ILE A 141 21.34 0.32 -8.67
N TYR A 142 21.11 -0.67 -7.81
CA TYR A 142 21.78 -0.77 -6.50
C TYR A 142 23.12 -1.51 -6.52
N GLY A 143 23.48 -2.11 -7.65
CA GLY A 143 24.73 -2.89 -7.81
C GLY A 143 24.68 -4.27 -7.17
N PHE A 144 23.48 -4.89 -7.11
CA PHE A 144 23.27 -6.27 -6.68
C PHE A 144 23.36 -7.23 -7.86
N ASN A 145 23.60 -8.51 -7.57
CA ASN A 145 23.59 -9.55 -8.58
C ASN A 145 22.17 -9.83 -9.08
N PRO A 146 21.99 -10.25 -10.36
CA PRO A 146 20.70 -10.72 -10.87
C PRO A 146 20.17 -11.91 -10.06
N THR A 147 18.85 -12.02 -9.97
CA THR A 147 18.17 -13.13 -9.31
C THR A 147 17.96 -14.29 -10.26
N THR A 148 18.02 -15.53 -9.77
CA THR A 148 18.03 -16.74 -10.61
C THR A 148 16.85 -17.69 -10.38
N GLY A 149 16.03 -17.48 -9.34
CA GLY A 149 14.97 -18.41 -8.96
C GLY A 149 13.61 -18.22 -9.65
N TRP A 150 13.46 -17.23 -10.53
CA TRP A 150 12.19 -16.90 -11.17
C TRP A 150 11.63 -18.00 -12.10
N ASN A 151 12.45 -18.94 -12.52
CA ASN A 151 11.99 -20.11 -13.28
C ASN A 151 10.97 -20.97 -12.50
N TYR A 152 10.94 -20.84 -11.18
CA TYR A 152 10.01 -21.55 -10.28
C TYR A 152 8.84 -20.69 -9.83
N GLN A 153 8.56 -19.57 -10.50
CA GLN A 153 7.48 -18.67 -10.13
C GLN A 153 6.10 -19.29 -10.39
N ILE A 154 5.09 -18.72 -9.75
CA ILE A 154 3.68 -19.04 -10.02
C ILE A 154 3.40 -18.86 -11.51
N SER A 155 2.71 -19.83 -12.12
CA SER A 155 2.32 -19.80 -13.52
C SER A 155 1.33 -18.68 -13.85
N ASN A 156 1.29 -18.26 -15.11
CA ASN A 156 0.44 -17.18 -15.57
C ASN A 156 -1.04 -17.42 -15.26
N THR A 157 -1.62 -16.45 -14.58
CA THR A 157 -3.03 -16.47 -14.19
C THR A 157 -3.63 -15.08 -14.33
N PHE A 158 -4.81 -15.01 -14.95
CA PHE A 158 -5.60 -13.77 -14.99
C PHE A 158 -6.21 -13.50 -13.61
N GLY A 159 -6.02 -12.27 -13.14
CA GLY A 159 -6.52 -11.78 -11.86
C GLY A 159 -7.76 -10.92 -12.00
N ILE A 160 -8.81 -11.26 -11.26
CA ILE A 160 -9.95 -10.39 -11.01
C ILE A 160 -10.24 -10.40 -9.51
N ASN A 161 -10.26 -9.21 -8.89
CA ASN A 161 -10.60 -9.04 -7.49
C ASN A 161 -11.61 -7.89 -7.32
N MET A 162 -12.61 -8.12 -6.49
CA MET A 162 -13.53 -7.11 -5.99
C MET A 162 -13.19 -6.78 -4.55
N GLY A 163 -13.23 -5.50 -4.20
CA GLY A 163 -12.94 -5.04 -2.83
C GLY A 163 -14.07 -4.19 -2.29
N LEU A 164 -14.33 -4.35 -0.99
CA LEU A 164 -15.24 -3.50 -0.24
C LEU A 164 -14.57 -3.14 1.08
N VAL A 165 -14.46 -1.83 1.37
CA VAL A 165 -13.92 -1.31 2.64
C VAL A 165 -14.99 -0.48 3.33
N PHE A 166 -15.34 -0.88 4.53
CA PHE A 166 -16.22 -0.13 5.41
C PHE A 166 -15.39 0.61 6.46
N LEU A 167 -15.57 1.93 6.55
CA LEU A 167 -14.85 2.83 7.45
C LEU A 167 -15.83 3.36 8.50
N LYS A 168 -15.54 3.18 9.77
CA LYS A 168 -16.37 3.67 10.88
C LYS A 168 -15.53 4.39 11.92
N PRO A 169 -15.56 5.73 11.97
CA PRO A 169 -14.93 6.47 13.06
C PRO A 169 -15.74 6.31 14.35
N PHE A 170 -15.05 6.17 15.48
CA PHE A 170 -15.69 6.06 16.81
C PHE A 170 -16.18 7.41 17.34
N SER A 171 -15.68 8.52 16.80
CA SER A 171 -16.10 9.87 17.18
C SER A 171 -16.56 10.67 15.96
N LYS A 172 -17.65 11.42 16.12
CA LYS A 172 -18.17 12.33 15.08
C LYS A 172 -17.35 13.62 14.95
N THR A 173 -16.61 14.01 15.98
CA THR A 173 -15.92 15.30 16.03
C THR A 173 -14.41 15.17 16.12
N SER A 174 -13.71 15.90 15.27
CA SER A 174 -12.25 16.01 15.23
C SER A 174 -11.68 17.01 16.26
N LYS A 175 -12.39 17.30 17.34
CA LYS A 175 -11.92 18.24 18.39
C LYS A 175 -10.89 17.61 19.34
N LYS A 176 -10.27 16.50 18.95
CA LYS A 176 -9.32 15.77 19.80
C LYS A 176 -7.95 15.69 19.13
N ARG A 177 -6.90 15.63 19.93
CA ARG A 177 -5.54 15.32 19.46
C ARG A 177 -5.38 13.86 19.05
N MET A 178 -6.27 13.00 19.51
CA MET A 178 -6.29 11.56 19.24
C MET A 178 -7.68 11.14 18.82
N ASP A 179 -7.76 10.30 17.80
CA ASP A 179 -9.00 9.65 17.38
C ASP A 179 -8.78 8.21 16.93
N PHE A 180 -9.89 7.49 16.80
CA PHE A 180 -9.93 6.10 16.41
C PHE A 180 -10.93 5.88 15.27
N THR A 181 -10.56 5.05 14.31
CA THR A 181 -11.43 4.64 13.19
C THR A 181 -11.24 3.16 12.94
N SER A 182 -12.32 2.40 12.93
CA SER A 182 -12.25 1.01 12.46
C SER A 182 -12.39 0.95 10.95
N THR A 183 -11.71 -0.01 10.33
CA THR A 183 -11.96 -0.39 8.93
C THR A 183 -12.11 -1.90 8.82
N THR A 184 -13.10 -2.33 8.03
CA THR A 184 -13.26 -3.73 7.66
C THR A 184 -13.17 -3.83 6.15
N THR A 185 -12.29 -4.71 5.67
CA THR A 185 -12.00 -4.91 4.25
C THR A 185 -12.37 -6.33 3.87
N LEU A 186 -13.23 -6.47 2.88
CA LEU A 186 -13.53 -7.72 2.19
C LEU A 186 -12.90 -7.67 0.79
N LYS A 187 -12.11 -8.67 0.44
CA LYS A 187 -11.66 -8.92 -0.93
C LYS A 187 -12.21 -10.27 -1.38
N LEU A 188 -12.76 -10.31 -2.58
CA LEU A 188 -13.27 -11.51 -3.23
C LEU A 188 -12.69 -11.58 -4.64
N GLY A 189 -11.91 -12.59 -4.94
CA GLY A 189 -11.29 -12.68 -6.25
C GLY A 189 -10.48 -13.93 -6.49
N THR A 190 -9.91 -14.00 -7.68
CA THR A 190 -9.10 -15.12 -8.15
C THR A 190 -7.66 -15.05 -7.65
N ILE A 191 -7.20 -13.84 -7.21
CA ILE A 191 -5.86 -13.66 -6.64
C ILE A 191 -5.93 -13.62 -5.12
N PHE A 192 -6.87 -12.86 -4.55
CA PHE A 192 -7.03 -12.74 -3.11
C PHE A 192 -8.49 -12.89 -2.71
N THR A 193 -8.75 -13.78 -1.73
CA THR A 193 -10.04 -13.86 -1.03
C THR A 193 -9.76 -13.80 0.46
N GLU A 194 -10.12 -12.67 1.10
CA GLU A 194 -9.79 -12.38 2.49
C GLU A 194 -10.74 -11.39 3.13
N LEU A 195 -10.91 -11.50 4.44
CA LEU A 195 -11.62 -10.54 5.29
C LEU A 195 -10.67 -10.03 6.37
N ASN A 196 -10.46 -8.72 6.42
CA ASN A 196 -9.58 -8.08 7.39
C ASN A 196 -10.34 -7.00 8.18
N THR A 197 -10.03 -6.85 9.46
CA THR A 197 -10.51 -5.73 10.26
C THR A 197 -9.36 -5.11 11.04
N ASN A 198 -9.38 -3.79 11.18
CA ASN A 198 -8.36 -3.04 11.90
C ASN A 198 -8.94 -1.82 12.62
N ILE A 199 -8.14 -1.26 13.50
CA ILE A 199 -8.42 -0.01 14.19
C ILE A 199 -7.25 0.92 13.94
N TYR A 200 -7.52 2.05 13.28
CA TYR A 200 -6.58 3.16 13.23
C TYR A 200 -6.68 3.97 14.51
N ALA A 201 -5.57 4.11 15.21
CA ALA A 201 -5.37 5.13 16.24
C ALA A 201 -4.38 6.15 15.69
N ARG A 202 -4.72 7.45 15.68
CA ARG A 202 -3.82 8.51 15.26
C ARG A 202 -3.71 9.59 16.32
N ILE A 203 -2.48 10.15 16.46
CA ILE A 203 -2.15 11.18 17.43
C ILE A 203 -1.51 12.35 16.67
N ASN A 204 -2.13 13.53 16.75
CA ASN A 204 -1.60 14.73 16.15
C ASN A 204 -0.37 15.24 16.92
N LEU A 205 0.68 15.54 16.20
CA LEU A 205 1.94 16.07 16.76
C LEU A 205 1.97 17.58 16.82
N PHE A 206 1.10 18.29 16.09
CA PHE A 206 0.93 19.74 16.22
C PHE A 206 -0.10 20.11 17.31
N SER A 207 -0.11 21.36 17.70
CA SER A 207 -1.13 21.91 18.60
C SER A 207 -2.53 22.02 17.99
N THR A 208 -2.67 21.81 16.70
CA THR A 208 -3.93 21.85 15.94
C THR A 208 -4.71 20.56 16.07
N LEU A 209 -6.04 20.64 15.94
CA LEU A 209 -6.92 19.49 15.98
C LEU A 209 -6.77 18.63 14.71
N LEU A 210 -6.99 17.31 14.82
CA LEU A 210 -7.03 16.39 13.69
C LEU A 210 -8.12 16.81 12.69
N ASN A 211 -7.88 16.62 11.40
CA ASN A 211 -8.94 16.67 10.41
C ASN A 211 -9.90 15.51 10.62
N THR A 212 -11.19 15.72 10.30
CA THR A 212 -12.17 14.62 10.31
C THR A 212 -11.72 13.49 9.38
N TYR A 213 -12.15 12.28 9.65
CA TYR A 213 -11.82 11.13 8.82
C TYR A 213 -12.15 11.37 7.33
N SER A 214 -13.23 12.11 7.04
CA SER A 214 -13.66 12.44 5.67
C SER A 214 -12.85 13.58 5.02
N ASN A 215 -11.91 14.19 5.72
CA ASN A 215 -11.02 15.26 5.22
C ASN A 215 -9.54 14.99 5.54
N SER A 216 -9.22 13.81 6.05
CA SER A 216 -7.86 13.41 6.39
C SER A 216 -7.18 12.70 5.24
N THR A 217 -5.88 12.90 5.11
CA THR A 217 -5.02 12.15 4.19
C THR A 217 -4.94 10.65 4.53
N LEU A 218 -5.21 10.27 5.79
CA LEU A 218 -5.14 8.87 6.21
C LEU A 218 -6.12 7.97 5.45
N PHE A 219 -7.32 8.50 5.14
CA PHE A 219 -8.37 7.75 4.45
C PHE A 219 -8.56 8.21 2.99
N GLU A 220 -7.50 8.79 2.39
CA GLU A 220 -7.52 9.22 0.98
C GLU A 220 -8.62 10.24 0.66
N SER A 221 -9.03 11.01 1.66
CA SER A 221 -10.23 11.84 1.68
C SER A 221 -9.98 13.35 1.70
N ASN A 222 -8.74 13.76 1.56
CA ASN A 222 -8.33 15.15 1.65
C ASN A 222 -8.59 16.00 0.38
N LEU A 223 -9.18 15.40 -0.66
CA LEU A 223 -9.63 16.12 -1.85
C LEU A 223 -11.01 16.73 -1.61
N ASN A 224 -11.17 18.00 -1.94
CA ASN A 224 -12.43 18.72 -1.77
C ASN A 224 -12.66 19.65 -2.95
N ARG A 225 -13.95 19.83 -3.32
CA ARG A 225 -14.35 20.77 -4.37
C ARG A 225 -14.57 22.17 -3.87
N ILE A 226 -14.96 22.31 -2.63
CA ILE A 226 -15.16 23.60 -1.97
C ILE A 226 -13.87 23.91 -1.23
N ALA A 227 -13.39 25.15 -1.37
CA ALA A 227 -12.23 25.62 -0.61
C ALA A 227 -12.53 25.48 0.88
N THR A 228 -12.04 24.43 1.49
CA THR A 228 -12.04 24.24 2.92
C THR A 228 -10.66 24.66 3.44
N SER A 229 -10.62 25.29 4.60
CA SER A 229 -9.35 25.52 5.30
C SER A 229 -8.71 24.17 5.60
N GLN A 230 -7.93 23.63 4.63
CA GLN A 230 -7.18 22.40 4.83
C GLN A 230 -6.05 22.71 5.81
N LYS A 231 -6.20 22.19 7.01
CA LYS A 231 -5.16 22.28 8.04
C LYS A 231 -3.99 21.41 7.62
N LYS A 232 -2.79 21.85 7.97
CA LYS A 232 -1.62 20.99 7.95
C LYS A 232 -1.89 19.77 8.82
N GLU A 233 -1.55 18.58 8.34
CA GLU A 233 -1.60 17.36 9.12
C GLU A 233 -0.18 16.89 9.40
N LEU A 234 0.12 16.62 10.65
CA LEU A 234 1.29 15.84 11.06
C LEU A 234 0.85 14.97 12.22
N PHE A 235 0.76 13.68 11.98
CA PHE A 235 0.35 12.73 12.99
C PHE A 235 1.11 11.41 12.84
N ILE A 236 1.32 10.78 13.98
CA ILE A 236 1.69 9.38 14.06
C ILE A 236 0.42 8.54 14.12
N PHE A 237 0.50 7.31 13.60
CA PHE A 237 -0.60 6.36 13.66
C PHE A 237 -0.10 4.95 13.95
N ILE A 238 -0.99 4.15 14.52
CA ILE A 238 -0.83 2.72 14.70
C ILE A 238 -2.11 2.03 14.23
N LYS A 239 -1.96 0.92 13.52
CA LYS A 239 -3.06 0.14 12.94
C LYS A 239 -2.84 -1.35 13.15
N PRO A 240 -3.23 -1.91 14.32
CA PRO A 240 -3.36 -3.35 14.47
C PRO A 240 -4.49 -3.88 13.57
N GLN A 241 -4.24 -5.01 12.91
CA GLN A 241 -5.15 -5.68 12.02
C GLN A 241 -5.17 -7.18 12.29
N ILE A 242 -6.35 -7.76 12.23
CA ILE A 242 -6.57 -9.20 12.19
C ILE A 242 -7.37 -9.54 10.93
N GLY A 243 -7.18 -10.73 10.41
CA GLY A 243 -7.86 -11.14 9.20
C GLY A 243 -7.92 -12.66 9.04
N TYR A 244 -8.74 -13.06 8.06
CA TYR A 244 -8.88 -14.42 7.64
C TYR A 244 -8.80 -14.51 6.12
N ALA A 245 -7.80 -15.25 5.61
CA ALA A 245 -7.59 -15.50 4.20
C ALA A 245 -8.13 -16.87 3.83
N LEU A 246 -8.90 -16.93 2.76
CA LEU A 246 -9.39 -18.15 2.14
C LEU A 246 -8.56 -18.54 0.91
N HIS A 247 -8.02 -17.54 0.21
CA HIS A 247 -7.20 -17.75 -0.98
C HIS A 247 -6.16 -16.67 -1.17
N ASN A 248 -4.95 -17.11 -1.57
CA ASN A 248 -3.85 -16.25 -1.98
C ASN A 248 -3.09 -16.92 -3.13
N ALA A 249 -3.38 -16.50 -4.36
CA ALA A 249 -2.78 -17.09 -5.54
C ALA A 249 -1.26 -16.91 -5.64
N THR A 250 -0.69 -15.90 -4.95
CA THR A 250 0.78 -15.70 -4.92
C THR A 250 1.52 -16.81 -4.15
N ILE A 251 0.78 -17.70 -3.47
CA ILE A 251 1.31 -18.84 -2.72
C ILE A 251 0.71 -20.14 -3.23
N GLN A 252 -0.61 -20.17 -3.49
CA GLN A 252 -1.36 -21.36 -3.86
C GLN A 252 -1.46 -21.58 -5.36
N GLY A 253 -1.07 -20.59 -6.17
CA GLY A 253 -1.29 -20.63 -7.62
C GLY A 253 -2.74 -20.31 -8.01
N SER A 254 -3.08 -20.63 -9.25
CA SER A 254 -4.40 -20.37 -9.81
C SER A 254 -5.49 -21.22 -9.16
N LEU A 255 -6.70 -20.65 -9.00
CA LEU A 255 -7.90 -21.41 -8.63
C LEU A 255 -8.36 -22.39 -9.72
N PHE A 256 -7.92 -22.20 -10.98
CA PHE A 256 -8.44 -22.92 -12.14
C PHE A 256 -7.41 -23.81 -12.84
N LYS A 257 -6.12 -23.64 -12.50
CA LYS A 257 -5.02 -24.39 -13.09
C LYS A 257 -4.04 -24.82 -12.01
N TYR A 258 -3.54 -26.05 -12.10
CA TYR A 258 -2.57 -26.63 -11.16
C TYR A 258 -1.22 -26.85 -11.84
N ASP A 259 -0.75 -25.84 -12.59
CA ASP A 259 0.45 -25.89 -13.42
C ASP A 259 1.65 -25.11 -12.85
N SER A 260 1.50 -24.51 -11.66
CA SER A 260 2.59 -23.79 -11.01
C SER A 260 3.64 -24.76 -10.44
N PRO A 261 4.94 -24.53 -10.69
CA PRO A 261 6.01 -25.45 -10.28
C PRO A 261 6.09 -25.64 -8.75
N ILE A 262 5.90 -24.56 -8.00
CA ILE A 262 5.95 -24.55 -6.54
C ILE A 262 4.71 -23.83 -6.00
N THR A 263 4.00 -24.48 -5.09
CA THR A 263 2.86 -23.92 -4.35
C THR A 263 2.85 -24.41 -2.91
N PHE A 264 2.23 -23.66 -2.01
CA PHE A 264 2.06 -24.02 -0.60
C PHE A 264 0.64 -23.77 -0.13
N GLY A 265 0.25 -24.43 0.97
CA GLY A 265 -0.93 -24.05 1.73
C GLY A 265 -0.75 -22.69 2.40
N ILE A 266 -1.84 -22.00 2.66
CA ILE A 266 -1.80 -20.69 3.35
C ILE A 266 -2.16 -20.82 4.81
N ASN A 267 -1.61 -19.91 5.62
CA ASN A 267 -2.10 -19.63 6.97
C ASN A 267 -3.31 -18.72 6.86
N SER A 268 -4.49 -19.26 7.18
CA SER A 268 -5.74 -18.50 7.07
C SER A 268 -5.82 -17.34 8.05
N PHE A 269 -5.34 -17.48 9.30
CA PHE A 269 -5.32 -16.39 10.26
C PHE A 269 -4.14 -15.45 9.99
N ILE A 270 -4.47 -14.18 9.81
CA ILE A 270 -3.51 -13.12 9.50
C ILE A 270 -3.57 -12.08 10.59
N TYR A 271 -2.42 -11.63 11.07
CA TYR A 271 -2.30 -10.42 11.86
C TYR A 271 -1.21 -9.53 11.30
N GLU A 272 -1.46 -8.24 11.41
CA GLU A 272 -0.59 -7.20 10.89
C GLU A 272 -0.59 -6.03 11.86
N LEU A 273 0.54 -5.36 11.99
CA LEU A 273 0.70 -4.14 12.73
C LEU A 273 1.41 -3.13 11.84
N GLU A 274 0.68 -2.09 11.42
CA GLU A 274 1.26 -0.95 10.75
C GLU A 274 1.40 0.22 11.73
N PHE A 275 2.55 0.89 11.70
CA PHE A 275 2.74 2.15 12.41
C PHE A 275 3.55 3.11 11.55
N GLY A 276 3.25 4.38 11.66
CA GLY A 276 3.87 5.34 10.76
C GLY A 276 3.62 6.79 11.12
N LEU A 277 4.23 7.63 10.29
CA LEU A 277 4.15 9.08 10.33
C LEU A 277 3.52 9.58 9.04
N LYS A 278 2.60 10.54 9.15
CA LYS A 278 1.99 11.17 8.01
C LYS A 278 2.08 12.69 8.11
N TYR A 279 2.55 13.32 7.03
CA TYR A 279 2.69 14.77 6.91
C TYR A 279 2.02 15.25 5.63
N ALA A 280 1.06 16.14 5.78
CA ALA A 280 0.38 16.77 4.65
C ALA A 280 0.39 18.28 4.79
N ILE A 281 0.90 18.97 3.79
CA ILE A 281 0.97 20.42 3.74
C ILE A 281 0.66 20.91 2.33
N LYS A 282 -0.29 21.85 2.20
CA LYS A 282 -0.67 22.41 0.90
C LYS A 282 -0.93 21.30 -0.14
N ARG A 283 -0.06 21.21 -1.15
CA ARG A 283 -0.18 20.26 -2.26
C ARG A 283 0.45 18.89 -1.98
N PHE A 284 1.34 18.80 -0.99
CA PHE A 284 2.11 17.59 -0.72
C PHE A 284 1.48 16.74 0.38
N ASP A 285 1.49 15.44 0.17
CA ASP A 285 1.13 14.42 1.14
C ASP A 285 2.26 13.39 1.17
N LEU A 286 2.91 13.25 2.32
CA LEU A 286 4.05 12.36 2.54
C LEU A 286 3.72 11.42 3.68
N SER A 287 4.03 10.14 3.55
CA SER A 287 4.00 9.21 4.67
C SER A 287 5.11 8.19 4.60
N TYR A 288 5.52 7.76 5.78
CA TYR A 288 6.36 6.59 5.96
C TYR A 288 5.71 5.71 7.02
N SER A 289 5.63 4.41 6.74
CA SER A 289 5.17 3.42 7.71
C SER A 289 6.00 2.15 7.66
N VAL A 290 6.01 1.44 8.78
CA VAL A 290 6.56 0.10 8.92
C VAL A 290 5.40 -0.85 9.17
N ILE A 291 5.38 -1.93 8.40
CA ILE A 291 4.36 -2.95 8.45
C ILE A 291 5.01 -4.27 8.90
N LYS A 292 4.53 -4.80 10.03
CA LYS A 292 4.87 -6.14 10.53
C LYS A 292 3.69 -7.06 10.32
N TYR A 293 3.90 -8.24 9.73
CA TYR A 293 2.83 -9.17 9.41
C TYR A 293 3.22 -10.61 9.71
N SER A 294 2.22 -11.43 10.03
CA SER A 294 2.40 -12.88 10.27
C SER A 294 2.77 -13.60 8.98
N ARG A 295 3.55 -14.67 9.10
CA ARG A 295 3.85 -15.55 7.97
C ARG A 295 2.56 -16.03 7.29
N LYS A 296 2.59 -16.08 5.96
CA LYS A 296 1.41 -16.42 5.13
C LYS A 296 1.30 -17.92 4.81
N THR A 297 2.35 -18.70 5.07
CA THR A 297 2.42 -20.15 4.93
C THR A 297 3.33 -20.72 5.99
N ASP A 298 3.14 -21.99 6.38
CA ASP A 298 3.99 -22.65 7.36
C ASP A 298 5.39 -23.00 6.83
N ALA A 299 5.57 -23.02 5.52
CA ALA A 299 6.89 -23.19 4.91
C ALA A 299 7.86 -22.02 5.25
N ILE A 300 7.33 -20.83 5.51
CA ILE A 300 8.12 -19.68 5.95
C ILE A 300 8.55 -19.89 7.41
N GLU A 301 9.85 -19.92 7.68
CA GLU A 301 10.39 -20.08 9.04
C GLU A 301 10.10 -18.87 9.93
N GLU A 302 10.28 -17.67 9.39
CA GLU A 302 10.09 -16.41 10.10
C GLU A 302 8.62 -16.14 10.42
N LYS A 303 8.28 -16.19 11.71
CA LYS A 303 6.89 -15.99 12.16
C LYS A 303 6.36 -14.60 11.86
N ILE A 304 7.22 -13.58 11.88
CA ILE A 304 6.90 -12.17 11.63
C ILE A 304 7.82 -11.63 10.55
N ASN A 305 7.22 -11.04 9.54
CA ASN A 305 7.91 -10.40 8.43
C ASN A 305 7.66 -8.90 8.47
N THR A 306 8.55 -8.13 7.87
CA THR A 306 8.50 -6.66 7.97
C THR A 306 8.87 -6.05 6.62
N TYR A 307 8.13 -5.00 6.24
CA TYR A 307 8.51 -4.11 5.14
C TYR A 307 8.18 -2.66 5.51
N GLY A 308 8.80 -1.72 4.81
CA GLY A 308 8.50 -0.31 4.92
C GLY A 308 7.71 0.19 3.71
N GLN A 309 6.88 1.20 3.92
CA GLN A 309 6.13 1.87 2.88
C GLN A 309 6.44 3.37 2.87
N ILE A 310 6.72 3.90 1.70
CA ILE A 310 6.82 5.34 1.44
C ILE A 310 5.69 5.73 0.50
N LYS A 311 4.96 6.79 0.85
CA LYS A 311 3.94 7.37 -0.02
C LYS A 311 4.24 8.85 -0.24
N ILE A 312 4.20 9.26 -1.50
CA ILE A 312 4.34 10.65 -1.94
C ILE A 312 3.16 10.99 -2.83
N ALA A 313 2.46 12.08 -2.54
CA ALA A 313 1.37 12.54 -3.38
C ALA A 313 1.40 14.05 -3.60
N TYR A 314 0.89 14.47 -4.76
CA TYR A 314 0.78 15.85 -5.17
C TYR A 314 -0.64 16.18 -5.63
N LYS A 315 -1.22 17.23 -5.02
CA LYS A 315 -2.58 17.67 -5.28
C LYS A 315 -2.61 18.69 -6.41
N LEU A 316 -3.56 18.51 -7.29
CA LEU A 316 -3.86 19.34 -8.44
C LEU A 316 -5.21 20.06 -8.27
N ASN A 317 -5.39 21.17 -8.96
CA ASN A 317 -6.65 21.92 -8.97
C ASN A 317 -7.68 21.27 -9.88
#